data_3044075311b4e77c14e59c4a1ac7961d
#
_entry.id   3044075311b4e77c14e59c4a1ac7961d
#
_cell.length_a   1.000
_cell.length_b   1.000
_cell.length_c   1.000
_cell.angle_alpha   90.00
_cell.angle_beta   90.00
_cell.angle_gamma   90.00
#
_symmetry.space_group_name_H-M   'P 1'
#
loop_
_entity.id
_entity.type
_entity.pdbx_description
1 polymer ?
#
loop_
_entity_poly.entity_id
_entity_poly.type
_entity_poly.pdbx_seq_one_letter_code
_entity_poly.pdbx_strand_id
1 'polypeptide(L)'
;MPSAQKNGLDEYVKRVMKLKGLTQKDVQRSSGGRITDGYVASITTGRARNLSVDKIGALADGLGVDRDELFHVACGTTEELNERRKDGHAVDPLTILETVQKAVASPDVTEILDRVVRLSPEERRVLLKSLKRLGENERKAQRKTRRA
;
A
#
# COMPACT_ATOMS: atom_id res chain seq x y z
N MET A 1 24.35 4.28 21.26
CA MET A 1 23.41 3.19 20.96
C MET A 1 23.00 3.36 19.51
N PRO A 2 23.34 2.46 18.60
CA PRO A 2 22.84 2.59 17.24
C PRO A 2 21.33 2.41 17.26
N SER A 3 20.61 3.43 16.85
CA SER A 3 19.19 3.38 16.60
C SER A 3 18.93 2.20 15.67
N ALA A 4 18.23 1.17 16.16
CA ALA A 4 17.83 0.05 15.34
C ALA A 4 17.05 0.65 14.14
N GLN A 5 17.65 0.59 12.95
CA GLN A 5 16.93 0.85 11.72
C GLN A 5 15.73 -0.09 11.75
N LYS A 6 14.58 0.46 12.07
CA LYS A 6 13.31 -0.20 11.83
C LYS A 6 13.22 -0.38 10.32
N ASN A 7 13.64 -1.54 9.85
CA ASN A 7 13.28 -1.93 8.49
C ASN A 7 11.77 -1.88 8.47
N GLY A 8 11.17 -1.06 7.64
CA GLY A 8 9.73 -0.86 7.59
C GLY A 8 8.92 -2.11 7.20
N LEU A 9 9.60 -3.28 7.19
CA LEU A 9 9.03 -4.58 6.86
C LEU A 9 7.95 -5.01 7.84
N ASP A 10 8.14 -4.81 9.15
CA ASP A 10 7.16 -5.19 10.17
C ASP A 10 5.86 -4.37 10.02
N GLU A 11 6.00 -3.08 9.74
CA GLU A 11 4.86 -2.20 9.49
C GLU A 11 4.19 -2.52 8.15
N TYR A 12 4.96 -2.76 7.10
CA TYR A 12 4.45 -3.16 5.80
C TYR A 12 3.64 -4.45 5.88
N VAL A 13 4.19 -5.50 6.51
CA VAL A 13 3.50 -6.79 6.66
C VAL A 13 2.21 -6.65 7.45
N LYS A 14 2.22 -5.93 8.57
CA LYS A 14 1.01 -5.63 9.36
C LYS A 14 -0.06 -4.92 8.53
N ARG A 15 0.35 -3.93 7.75
CA ARG A 15 -0.54 -3.16 6.90
C ARG A 15 -1.19 -4.03 5.84
N VAL A 16 -0.40 -4.85 5.12
CA VAL A 16 -0.91 -5.80 4.11
C VAL A 16 -1.86 -6.80 4.72
N MET A 17 -1.50 -7.41 5.86
CA MET A 17 -2.36 -8.38 6.56
C MET A 17 -3.69 -7.75 6.97
N LYS A 18 -3.66 -6.52 7.50
CA LYS A 18 -4.87 -5.78 7.90
C LYS A 18 -5.75 -5.47 6.69
N LEU A 19 -5.16 -4.99 5.58
CA LEU A 19 -5.88 -4.63 4.37
C LEU A 19 -6.56 -5.83 3.70
N LYS A 20 -5.88 -6.95 3.68
CA LYS A 20 -6.39 -8.20 3.07
C LYS A 20 -7.18 -9.07 4.05
N GLY A 21 -7.31 -8.69 5.32
CA GLY A 21 -7.97 -9.48 6.36
C GLY A 21 -7.28 -10.81 6.64
N LEU A 22 -5.95 -10.90 6.43
CA LEU A 22 -5.19 -12.14 6.57
C LEU A 22 -4.76 -12.34 8.02
N THR A 23 -4.89 -13.58 8.49
CA THR A 23 -4.27 -14.04 9.73
C THR A 23 -2.88 -14.63 9.45
N GLN A 24 -2.06 -14.81 10.49
CA GLN A 24 -0.75 -15.46 10.38
C GLN A 24 -0.86 -16.88 9.81
N LYS A 25 -1.92 -17.61 10.17
CA LYS A 25 -2.22 -18.94 9.65
C LYS A 25 -2.58 -18.93 8.17
N ASP A 26 -3.28 -17.87 7.71
CA ASP A 26 -3.60 -17.73 6.28
C ASP A 26 -2.34 -17.49 5.47
N VAL A 27 -1.42 -16.65 5.97
CA VAL A 27 -0.11 -16.41 5.33
C VAL A 27 0.71 -17.70 5.27
N GLN A 28 0.73 -18.50 6.34
CA GLN A 28 1.37 -19.81 6.35
C GLN A 28 0.77 -20.72 5.28
N ARG A 29 -0.56 -20.82 5.22
CA ARG A 29 -1.26 -21.66 4.27
C ARG A 29 -1.00 -21.25 2.83
N SER A 30 -1.11 -19.95 2.54
CA SER A 30 -0.91 -19.40 1.20
C SER A 30 0.54 -19.50 0.72
N SER A 31 1.52 -19.51 1.65
CA SER A 31 2.93 -19.77 1.32
C SER A 31 3.24 -21.24 1.05
N GLY A 32 2.25 -22.13 1.09
CA GLY A 32 2.46 -23.57 1.00
C GLY A 32 3.22 -24.16 2.20
N GLY A 33 3.13 -23.55 3.37
CA GLY A 33 3.83 -23.97 4.59
C GLY A 33 5.33 -23.65 4.61
N ARG A 34 5.85 -22.92 3.61
CA ARG A 34 7.28 -22.53 3.54
C ARG A 34 7.66 -21.50 4.62
N ILE A 35 6.67 -20.84 5.20
CA ILE A 35 6.82 -19.94 6.34
C ILE A 35 5.79 -20.32 7.40
N THR A 36 6.20 -20.38 8.66
CA THR A 36 5.30 -20.73 9.77
C THR A 36 4.59 -19.49 10.33
N ASP A 37 3.41 -19.68 10.92
CA ASP A 37 2.66 -18.62 11.60
C ASP A 37 3.50 -17.94 12.70
N GLY A 38 4.25 -18.71 13.50
CA GLY A 38 5.18 -18.19 14.50
C GLY A 38 6.29 -17.33 13.90
N TYR A 39 6.76 -17.66 12.69
CA TYR A 39 7.76 -16.84 12.01
C TYR A 39 7.14 -15.53 11.47
N VAL A 40 5.92 -15.59 10.93
CA VAL A 40 5.16 -14.39 10.56
C VAL A 40 4.94 -13.49 11.77
N ALA A 41 4.61 -14.08 12.94
CA ALA A 41 4.51 -13.34 14.19
C ALA A 41 5.83 -12.65 14.58
N SER A 42 6.97 -13.32 14.38
CA SER A 42 8.29 -12.75 14.68
C SER A 42 8.65 -11.58 13.76
N ILE A 43 8.22 -11.61 12.48
CA ILE A 43 8.38 -10.50 11.54
C ILE A 43 7.51 -9.32 11.98
N THR A 44 6.23 -9.56 12.23
CA THR A 44 5.29 -8.49 12.61
C THR A 44 5.64 -7.84 13.95
N THR A 45 6.35 -8.54 14.83
CA THR A 45 6.84 -7.98 16.10
C THR A 45 8.24 -7.36 15.99
N GLY A 46 8.85 -7.35 14.81
CA GLY A 46 10.19 -6.81 14.57
C GLY A 46 11.33 -7.65 15.18
N ARG A 47 11.04 -8.90 15.59
CA ARG A 47 12.05 -9.81 16.15
C ARG A 47 12.90 -10.49 15.07
N ALA A 48 12.30 -10.82 13.92
CA ALA A 48 13.02 -11.35 12.77
C ALA A 48 13.67 -10.21 12.00
N ARG A 49 15.01 -10.13 12.04
CA ARG A 49 15.76 -9.02 11.43
C ARG A 49 16.43 -9.38 10.10
N ASN A 50 16.83 -10.62 9.94
CA ASN A 50 17.56 -11.09 8.75
C ASN A 50 16.75 -12.18 8.07
N LEU A 51 15.96 -11.81 7.08
CA LEU A 51 15.24 -12.75 6.26
C LEU A 51 16.11 -13.18 5.08
N SER A 52 16.23 -14.48 4.86
CA SER A 52 16.81 -14.98 3.61
C SER A 52 15.88 -14.67 2.43
N VAL A 53 16.44 -14.62 1.22
CA VAL A 53 15.68 -14.40 -0.01
C VAL A 53 14.52 -15.38 -0.16
N ASP A 54 14.74 -16.66 0.21
CA ASP A 54 13.70 -17.70 0.18
C ASP A 54 12.55 -17.39 1.14
N LYS A 55 12.86 -16.87 2.33
CA LYS A 55 11.84 -16.46 3.32
C LYS A 55 11.07 -15.23 2.88
N ILE A 56 11.74 -14.27 2.22
CA ILE A 56 11.08 -13.12 1.63
C ILE A 56 10.14 -13.57 0.51
N GLY A 57 10.59 -14.46 -0.38
CA GLY A 57 9.75 -15.03 -1.42
C GLY A 57 8.54 -15.79 -0.87
N ALA A 58 8.73 -16.62 0.15
CA ALA A 58 7.63 -17.33 0.80
C ALA A 58 6.64 -16.39 1.50
N LEU A 59 7.14 -15.31 2.10
CA LEU A 59 6.31 -14.28 2.74
C LEU A 59 5.50 -13.50 1.68
N ALA A 60 6.12 -13.14 0.55
CA ALA A 60 5.45 -12.48 -0.56
C ALA A 60 4.30 -13.33 -1.12
N ASP A 61 4.57 -14.61 -1.36
CA ASP A 61 3.54 -15.56 -1.81
C ASP A 61 2.42 -15.70 -0.78
N GLY A 62 2.76 -15.77 0.51
CA GLY A 62 1.79 -15.86 1.60
C GLY A 62 0.91 -14.63 1.75
N LEU A 63 1.46 -13.45 1.51
CA LEU A 63 0.75 -12.17 1.55
C LEU A 63 0.04 -11.84 0.22
N GLY A 64 0.41 -12.53 -0.87
CA GLY A 64 -0.07 -12.23 -2.22
C GLY A 64 0.39 -10.86 -2.70
N VAL A 65 1.65 -10.51 -2.44
CA VAL A 65 2.30 -9.26 -2.89
C VAL A 65 3.46 -9.60 -3.82
N ASP A 66 3.94 -8.59 -4.56
CA ASP A 66 5.08 -8.73 -5.43
C ASP A 66 6.36 -9.02 -4.62
N ARG A 67 7.19 -9.95 -5.13
CA ARG A 67 8.42 -10.38 -4.44
C ARG A 67 9.48 -9.30 -4.43
N ASP A 68 9.62 -8.57 -5.54
CA ASP A 68 10.62 -7.52 -5.67
C ASP A 68 10.27 -6.34 -4.76
N GLU A 69 8.97 -5.99 -4.69
CA GLU A 69 8.49 -4.97 -3.76
C GLU A 69 8.80 -5.32 -2.31
N LEU A 70 8.49 -6.55 -1.89
CA LEU A 70 8.77 -7.00 -0.52
C LEU A 70 10.26 -7.07 -0.23
N PHE A 71 11.08 -7.46 -1.22
CA PHE A 71 12.53 -7.49 -1.10
C PHE A 71 13.10 -6.08 -0.85
N HIS A 72 12.67 -5.08 -1.61
CA HIS A 72 13.07 -3.68 -1.43
C HIS A 72 12.69 -3.15 -0.04
N VAL A 73 11.50 -3.47 0.43
CA VAL A 73 11.06 -3.11 1.79
C VAL A 73 11.96 -3.78 2.85
N ALA A 74 12.30 -5.06 2.67
CA ALA A 74 13.13 -5.80 3.60
C ALA A 74 14.60 -5.29 3.63
N CYS A 75 15.12 -4.83 2.49
CA CYS A 75 16.46 -4.27 2.38
C CYS A 75 16.54 -2.79 2.82
N GLY A 76 15.43 -2.14 3.12
CA GLY A 76 15.39 -0.72 3.51
C GLY A 76 15.65 0.24 2.34
N THR A 77 15.63 -0.22 1.09
CA THR A 77 15.81 0.60 -0.13
C THR A 77 14.52 1.31 -0.56
N THR A 78 13.62 1.49 0.37
CA THR A 78 12.31 2.14 0.16
C THR A 78 12.45 3.60 -0.30
N GLU A 79 13.58 4.24 -0.02
CA GLU A 79 13.85 5.62 -0.46
C GLU A 79 13.99 5.70 -1.98
N GLU A 80 14.66 4.75 -2.62
CA GLU A 80 14.79 4.69 -4.08
C GLU A 80 13.44 4.40 -4.76
N LEU A 81 12.60 3.57 -4.14
CA LEU A 81 11.22 3.34 -4.61
C LEU A 81 10.37 4.59 -4.48
N ASN A 82 10.55 5.35 -3.38
CA ASN A 82 9.82 6.60 -3.18
C ASN A 82 10.29 7.71 -4.13
N GLU A 83 11.55 7.73 -4.52
CA GLU A 83 12.04 8.67 -5.54
C GLU A 83 11.45 8.36 -6.92
N ARG A 84 11.41 7.09 -7.34
CA ARG A 84 10.71 6.67 -8.57
C ARG A 84 9.21 6.96 -8.52
N ARG A 85 8.59 6.96 -7.33
CA ARG A 85 7.19 7.33 -7.12
C ARG A 85 6.96 8.86 -7.21
N LYS A 86 7.94 9.68 -6.87
CA LYS A 86 7.87 11.15 -7.02
C LYS A 86 7.79 11.59 -8.49
N ASP A 87 8.31 10.82 -9.41
CA ASP A 87 8.24 11.09 -10.86
C ASP A 87 6.86 10.81 -11.48
N GLY A 88 5.84 10.62 -10.66
CA GLY A 88 4.42 10.75 -11.04
C GLY A 88 3.79 9.53 -11.73
N HIS A 89 4.45 8.37 -11.76
CA HIS A 89 3.96 7.23 -12.53
C HIS A 89 3.68 5.95 -11.74
N ALA A 90 4.05 5.85 -10.47
CA ALA A 90 3.71 4.68 -9.66
C ALA A 90 2.98 5.07 -8.38
N VAL A 91 1.67 4.96 -8.39
CA VAL A 91 0.87 5.01 -7.16
C VAL A 91 1.09 3.68 -6.43
N ASP A 92 1.49 3.75 -5.15
CA ASP A 92 1.67 2.57 -4.29
C ASP A 92 0.41 1.68 -4.35
N PRO A 93 0.52 0.41 -4.77
CA PRO A 93 -0.64 -0.49 -4.85
C PRO A 93 -1.43 -0.59 -3.55
N LEU A 94 -0.75 -0.50 -2.40
CA LEU A 94 -1.41 -0.51 -1.09
C LEU A 94 -2.23 0.77 -0.86
N THR A 95 -1.72 1.92 -1.28
CA THR A 95 -2.46 3.19 -1.21
C THR A 95 -3.70 3.15 -2.10
N ILE A 96 -3.60 2.55 -3.29
CA ILE A 96 -4.77 2.32 -4.16
C ILE A 96 -5.77 1.43 -3.43
N LEU A 97 -5.32 0.31 -2.89
CA LEU A 97 -6.19 -0.65 -2.22
C LEU A 97 -6.88 -0.03 -1.00
N GLU A 98 -6.17 0.72 -0.17
CA GLU A 98 -6.75 1.46 0.96
C GLU A 98 -7.79 2.47 0.50
N THR A 99 -7.49 3.20 -0.57
CA THR A 99 -8.40 4.20 -1.13
C THR A 99 -9.66 3.55 -1.67
N VAL A 100 -9.51 2.43 -2.39
CA VAL A 100 -10.65 1.65 -2.91
C VAL A 100 -11.48 1.08 -1.78
N GLN A 101 -10.87 0.52 -0.72
CA GLN A 101 -11.61 -0.01 0.42
C GLN A 101 -12.41 1.08 1.15
N LYS A 102 -11.83 2.26 1.34
CA LYS A 102 -12.54 3.41 1.92
C LYS A 102 -13.66 3.89 1.01
N ALA A 103 -13.43 3.88 -0.29
CA ALA A 103 -14.42 4.29 -1.28
C ALA A 103 -15.63 3.34 -1.30
N VAL A 104 -15.39 2.04 -1.30
CA VAL A 104 -16.45 1.01 -1.32
C VAL A 104 -17.27 1.00 -0.02
N ALA A 105 -16.68 1.44 1.09
CA ALA A 105 -17.39 1.59 2.36
C ALA A 105 -18.42 2.76 2.37
N SER A 106 -18.34 3.66 1.38
CA SER A 106 -19.27 4.80 1.24
C SER A 106 -20.25 4.52 0.08
N PRO A 107 -21.58 4.50 0.34
CA PRO A 107 -22.57 4.28 -0.70
C PRO A 107 -22.49 5.31 -1.84
N ASP A 108 -22.25 6.58 -1.51
CA ASP A 108 -22.15 7.68 -2.47
C ASP A 108 -20.96 7.49 -3.41
N VAL A 109 -19.83 7.02 -2.87
CA VAL A 109 -18.62 6.79 -3.67
C VAL A 109 -18.80 5.58 -4.58
N THR A 110 -19.51 4.54 -4.12
CA THR A 110 -19.83 3.38 -4.94
C THR A 110 -20.69 3.78 -6.14
N GLU A 111 -21.69 4.65 -5.95
CA GLU A 111 -22.52 5.17 -7.04
C GLU A 111 -21.69 6.00 -8.03
N ILE A 112 -20.78 6.86 -7.52
CA ILE A 112 -19.87 7.64 -8.37
C ILE A 112 -18.97 6.72 -9.19
N LEU A 113 -18.40 5.67 -8.58
CA LEU A 113 -17.53 4.72 -9.26
C LEU A 113 -18.26 3.97 -10.36
N ASP A 114 -19.50 3.51 -10.11
CA ASP A 114 -20.32 2.84 -11.13
C ASP A 114 -20.60 3.74 -12.33
N ARG A 115 -20.88 5.02 -12.10
CA ARG A 115 -21.04 6.00 -13.17
C ARG A 115 -19.73 6.24 -13.93
N VAL A 116 -18.61 6.39 -13.24
CA VAL A 116 -17.28 6.63 -13.85
C VAL A 116 -16.84 5.45 -14.73
N VAL A 117 -17.13 4.22 -14.32
CA VAL A 117 -16.80 3.02 -15.11
C VAL A 117 -17.55 3.01 -16.46
N ARG A 118 -18.77 3.55 -16.51
CA ARG A 118 -19.60 3.62 -17.72
C ARG A 118 -19.23 4.75 -18.68
N LEU A 119 -18.40 5.72 -18.24
CA LEU A 119 -17.94 6.80 -19.09
C LEU A 119 -16.96 6.31 -20.17
N SER A 120 -16.99 6.96 -21.32
CA SER A 120 -15.98 6.78 -22.37
C SER A 120 -14.60 7.25 -21.91
N PRO A 121 -13.50 6.80 -22.55
CA PRO A 121 -12.15 7.26 -22.21
C PRO A 121 -11.98 8.78 -22.27
N GLU A 122 -12.66 9.45 -23.18
CA GLU A 122 -12.59 10.91 -23.32
C GLU A 122 -13.32 11.62 -22.17
N GLU A 123 -14.52 11.16 -21.83
CA GLU A 123 -15.27 11.70 -20.69
C GLU A 123 -14.53 11.52 -19.36
N ARG A 124 -13.87 10.37 -19.17
CA ARG A 124 -13.00 10.14 -17.99
C ARG A 124 -11.84 11.16 -17.93
N ARG A 125 -11.24 11.50 -19.07
CA ARG A 125 -10.18 12.53 -19.12
C ARG A 125 -10.70 13.90 -18.73
N VAL A 126 -11.89 14.29 -19.21
CA VAL A 126 -12.54 15.56 -18.86
C VAL A 126 -12.85 15.59 -17.37
N LEU A 127 -13.44 14.52 -16.83
CA LEU A 127 -13.73 14.40 -15.41
C LEU A 127 -12.47 14.54 -14.56
N LEU A 128 -11.40 13.83 -14.92
CA LEU A 128 -10.13 13.89 -14.20
C LEU A 128 -9.54 15.32 -14.19
N LYS A 129 -9.64 16.02 -15.32
CA LYS A 129 -9.18 17.43 -15.42
C LYS A 129 -9.99 18.34 -14.51
N SER A 130 -11.30 18.14 -14.44
CA SER A 130 -12.19 18.90 -13.56
C SER A 130 -11.90 18.65 -12.09
N LEU A 131 -11.71 17.39 -11.68
CA LEU A 131 -11.36 17.02 -10.31
C LEU A 131 -10.01 17.61 -9.88
N LYS A 132 -8.99 17.61 -10.75
CA LYS A 132 -7.69 18.24 -10.48
C LYS A 132 -7.86 19.75 -10.20
N ARG A 133 -8.65 20.46 -11.01
CA ARG A 133 -8.93 21.90 -10.80
C ARG A 133 -9.63 22.16 -9.47
N LEU A 134 -10.60 21.33 -9.08
CA LEU A 134 -11.29 21.44 -7.79
C LEU A 134 -10.31 21.27 -6.63
N GLY A 135 -9.47 20.24 -6.65
CA GLY A 135 -8.47 20.00 -5.61
C GLY A 135 -7.42 21.12 -5.50
N GLU A 136 -7.03 21.76 -6.61
CA GLU A 136 -6.13 22.92 -6.58
C GLU A 136 -6.81 24.15 -5.96
N ASN A 137 -8.08 24.37 -6.25
CA ASN A 137 -8.84 25.49 -5.69
C ASN A 137 -9.05 25.32 -4.17
N GLU A 138 -9.36 24.12 -3.71
CA GLU A 138 -9.46 23.83 -2.27
C GLU A 138 -8.14 24.07 -1.54
N ARG A 139 -7.03 23.61 -2.11
CA ARG A 139 -5.69 23.86 -1.53
C ARG A 139 -5.36 25.35 -1.45
N LYS A 140 -5.75 26.14 -2.45
CA LYS A 140 -5.58 27.61 -2.45
C LYS A 140 -6.47 28.27 -1.38
N ALA A 141 -7.71 27.82 -1.24
CA ALA A 141 -8.64 28.33 -0.23
C ALA A 141 -8.12 28.04 1.20
N GLN A 142 -7.68 26.81 1.47
CA GLN A 142 -7.12 26.43 2.77
C GLN A 142 -5.84 27.20 3.12
N ARG A 143 -4.99 27.52 2.15
CA ARG A 143 -3.80 28.36 2.39
C ARG A 143 -4.16 29.80 2.74
N LYS A 144 -5.27 30.31 2.20
CA LYS A 144 -5.75 31.67 2.48
C LYS A 144 -6.33 31.81 3.90
N THR A 145 -7.05 30.78 4.35
CA THR A 145 -7.64 30.72 5.72
C THR A 145 -6.59 30.53 6.83
N ARG A 146 -5.44 29.90 6.52
CA ARG A 146 -4.34 29.73 7.48
C ARG A 146 -3.45 30.97 7.65
N ARG A 147 -3.61 31.97 6.79
CA ARG A 147 -2.82 33.23 6.80
C ARG A 147 -3.60 34.41 7.36
N ALA A 148 -4.87 34.26 7.63
CA ALA A 148 -5.73 35.24 8.28
C ALA A 148 -5.88 34.91 9.78
#